data_fcf045d167e7c2a3ee0c4cefdbc5b41b
#
_entry.id   fcf045d167e7c2a3ee0c4cefdbc5b41b
#
_cell.length_a   1.000
_cell.length_b   1.000
_cell.length_c   1.000
_cell.angle_alpha   90.00
_cell.angle_beta   90.00
_cell.angle_gamma   90.00
#
_symmetry.space_group_name_H-M   'P 1'
#
loop_
_entity.id
_entity.type
_entity.pdbx_description
1 polymer ?
#
loop_
_entity_poly.entity_id
_entity_poly.type
_entity_poly.pdbx_seq_one_letter_code
_entity_poly.pdbx_strand_id
1 'polypeptide(L)'
;QFDGEVYVVSELSSEGGEEFMTGVSEKIVEMAKKLGCSGIIAPATRPERIKKLREIAGNMQILSPGVGAQGGKAVEAIRAGADFIIVGRSIYEGDAVKNAKALAEQLREVLK
;
A
#
# COMPACT_ATOMS: atom_id res chain seq x y z
N GLN A 1 7.81 11.44 -24.02
CA GLN A 1 8.69 10.93 -22.94
C GLN A 1 8.22 11.43 -21.59
N PHE A 2 8.18 10.58 -20.60
CA PHE A 2 7.66 10.87 -19.27
C PHE A 2 8.80 10.93 -18.24
N ASP A 3 8.89 12.06 -17.53
CA ASP A 3 9.93 12.30 -16.53
C ASP A 3 9.48 12.04 -15.09
N GLY A 4 8.23 11.67 -14.89
CA GLY A 4 7.69 11.42 -13.56
C GLY A 4 7.96 10.00 -13.07
N GLU A 5 7.57 9.74 -11.84
CA GLU A 5 7.61 8.40 -11.28
C GLU A 5 6.38 7.61 -11.70
N VAL A 6 6.55 6.31 -11.92
CA VAL A 6 5.47 5.42 -12.37
C VAL A 6 5.19 4.36 -11.31
N TYR A 7 3.93 4.25 -10.92
CA TYR A 7 3.45 3.26 -9.97
C TYR A 7 2.39 2.39 -10.61
N VAL A 8 2.46 1.09 -10.34
CA VAL A 8 1.52 0.13 -10.92
C VAL A 8 0.66 -0.47 -9.82
N VAL A 9 -0.65 -0.51 -10.05
CA VAL A 9 -1.58 -1.17 -9.13
C VAL A 9 -1.44 -2.68 -9.31
N SER A 10 -0.83 -3.34 -8.33
CA SER A 10 -0.62 -4.78 -8.37
C SER A 10 -1.84 -5.55 -7.87
N GLU A 11 -2.58 -4.96 -6.95
CA GLU A 11 -3.77 -5.59 -6.38
C GLU A 11 -4.69 -4.52 -5.80
N LEU A 12 -5.99 -4.62 -6.05
CA LEU A 12 -6.97 -3.69 -5.51
C LEU A 12 -7.27 -4.02 -4.04
N SER A 13 -7.60 -3.00 -3.25
CA SER A 13 -7.91 -3.17 -1.83
C SER A 13 -9.31 -3.77 -1.58
N SER A 14 -10.19 -3.73 -2.57
CA SER A 14 -11.55 -4.24 -2.46
C SER A 14 -11.62 -5.77 -2.54
N GLU A 15 -12.77 -6.34 -2.22
CA GLU A 15 -13.04 -7.77 -2.39
C GLU A 15 -12.85 -8.22 -3.84
N GLY A 16 -13.23 -7.37 -4.81
CA GLY A 16 -12.99 -7.64 -6.22
C GLY A 16 -11.51 -7.82 -6.53
N GLY A 17 -10.64 -7.06 -5.87
CA GLY A 17 -9.21 -7.21 -6.00
C GLY A 17 -8.75 -8.59 -5.53
N GLU A 18 -9.27 -9.05 -4.39
CA GLU A 18 -8.94 -10.37 -3.88
C GLU A 18 -9.39 -11.47 -4.83
N GLU A 19 -10.62 -11.37 -5.34
CA GLU A 19 -11.20 -12.38 -6.22
C GLU A 19 -10.50 -12.47 -7.59
N PHE A 20 -10.21 -11.32 -8.21
CA PHE A 20 -9.75 -11.29 -9.60
C PHE A 20 -8.24 -11.11 -9.78
N MET A 21 -7.55 -10.57 -8.80
CA MET A 21 -6.13 -10.26 -8.93
C MET A 21 -5.19 -11.20 -8.16
N THR A 22 -5.71 -11.99 -7.24
CA THR A 22 -4.91 -12.98 -6.53
C THR A 22 -4.37 -14.01 -7.53
N GLY A 23 -3.07 -14.23 -7.52
CA GLY A 23 -2.39 -15.09 -8.47
C GLY A 23 -1.84 -14.34 -9.69
N VAL A 24 -2.34 -13.13 -9.97
CA VAL A 24 -1.84 -12.27 -11.04
C VAL A 24 -0.93 -11.18 -10.48
N SER A 25 -1.17 -10.78 -9.24
CA SER A 25 -0.44 -9.68 -8.59
C SER A 25 1.07 -9.86 -8.65
N GLU A 26 1.55 -11.06 -8.40
CA GLU A 26 2.98 -11.36 -8.42
C GLU A 26 3.59 -11.10 -9.79
N LYS A 27 2.89 -11.50 -10.85
CA LYS A 27 3.34 -11.28 -12.23
C LYS A 27 3.38 -9.80 -12.57
N ILE A 28 2.40 -9.03 -12.07
CA ILE A 28 2.36 -7.58 -12.27
C ILE A 28 3.57 -6.93 -11.61
N VAL A 29 3.91 -7.34 -10.39
CA VAL A 29 5.07 -6.81 -9.67
C VAL A 29 6.38 -7.15 -10.41
N GLU A 30 6.53 -8.37 -10.87
CA GLU A 30 7.70 -8.78 -11.65
C GLU A 30 7.86 -7.95 -12.91
N MET A 31 6.75 -7.71 -13.62
CA MET A 31 6.74 -6.88 -14.82
C MET A 31 7.10 -5.43 -14.51
N ALA A 32 6.53 -4.87 -13.44
CA ALA A 32 6.83 -3.51 -13.00
C ALA A 32 8.33 -3.35 -12.70
N LYS A 33 8.90 -4.34 -12.05
CA LYS A 33 10.33 -4.35 -11.73
C LYS A 33 11.19 -4.36 -13.02
N LYS A 34 10.84 -5.20 -13.98
CA LYS A 34 11.54 -5.26 -15.26
C LYS A 34 11.45 -3.97 -16.06
N LEU A 35 10.32 -3.28 -15.98
CA LEU A 35 10.09 -2.02 -16.69
C LEU A 35 10.71 -0.82 -15.99
N GLY A 36 11.30 -1.00 -14.81
CA GLY A 36 11.91 0.08 -14.06
C GLY A 36 10.90 1.03 -13.39
N CYS A 37 9.72 0.56 -13.06
CA CYS A 37 8.73 1.37 -12.34
C CYS A 37 9.25 1.76 -10.97
N SER A 38 8.81 2.93 -10.47
CA SER A 38 9.22 3.44 -9.16
C SER A 38 8.65 2.61 -8.01
N GLY A 39 7.46 2.07 -8.19
CA GLY A 39 6.83 1.27 -7.16
C GLY A 39 5.52 0.62 -7.58
N ILE A 40 4.89 0.01 -6.61
CA ILE A 40 3.61 -0.68 -6.77
C ILE A 40 2.61 -0.20 -5.73
N ILE A 41 1.35 -0.46 -5.98
CA ILE A 41 0.27 -0.20 -5.03
C ILE A 41 -0.30 -1.55 -4.59
N ALA A 42 -0.23 -1.82 -3.28
CA ALA A 42 -0.69 -3.06 -2.68
C ALA A 42 -1.56 -2.78 -1.46
N PRO A 43 -2.63 -3.55 -1.21
CA PRO A 43 -3.68 -3.17 -0.28
C PRO A 43 -3.33 -3.37 1.20
N ALA A 44 -3.65 -2.36 2.02
CA ALA A 44 -3.53 -2.44 3.48
C ALA A 44 -4.56 -3.41 4.08
N THR A 45 -5.61 -3.75 3.35
CA THR A 45 -6.63 -4.70 3.80
C THR A 45 -6.14 -6.13 3.84
N ARG A 46 -5.02 -6.41 3.17
CA ARG A 46 -4.43 -7.75 3.12
C ARG A 46 -2.92 -7.65 3.36
N PRO A 47 -2.48 -7.44 4.61
CA PRO A 47 -1.05 -7.29 4.93
C PRO A 47 -0.19 -8.47 4.50
N GLU A 48 -0.73 -9.68 4.54
CA GLU A 48 -0.04 -10.88 4.07
C GLU A 48 0.34 -10.81 2.59
N ARG A 49 -0.46 -10.10 1.79
CA ARG A 49 -0.16 -9.87 0.38
C ARG A 49 0.99 -8.87 0.23
N ILE A 50 0.99 -7.81 1.05
CA ILE A 50 2.08 -6.83 1.05
C ILE A 50 3.41 -7.52 1.33
N LYS A 51 3.43 -8.40 2.33
CA LYS A 51 4.64 -9.15 2.69
C LYS A 51 5.16 -9.96 1.52
N LYS A 52 4.28 -10.68 0.84
CA LYS A 52 4.64 -11.50 -0.30
C LYS A 52 5.13 -10.66 -1.49
N LEU A 53 4.43 -9.58 -1.78
CA LEU A 53 4.81 -8.70 -2.89
C LEU A 53 6.11 -7.95 -2.62
N ARG A 54 6.41 -7.64 -1.34
CA ARG A 54 7.69 -7.04 -0.96
C ARG A 54 8.86 -7.96 -1.31
N GLU A 55 8.73 -9.24 -1.12
CA GLU A 55 9.78 -10.21 -1.46
C GLU A 55 10.14 -10.13 -2.96
N ILE A 56 9.13 -9.95 -3.81
CA ILE A 56 9.31 -9.84 -5.26
C ILE A 56 9.80 -8.44 -5.65
N ALA A 57 9.22 -7.42 -5.04
CA ALA A 57 9.48 -6.02 -5.38
C ALA A 57 10.90 -5.55 -5.06
N GLY A 58 11.56 -6.20 -4.10
CA GLY A 58 12.90 -5.77 -3.69
C GLY A 58 12.87 -4.36 -3.11
N ASN A 59 13.58 -3.44 -3.75
CA ASN A 59 13.70 -2.05 -3.29
C ASN A 59 12.65 -1.09 -3.88
N MET A 60 11.72 -1.58 -4.69
CA MET A 60 10.65 -0.72 -5.20
C MET A 60 9.79 -0.21 -4.04
N GLN A 61 9.23 0.98 -4.20
CA GLN A 61 8.32 1.54 -3.20
C GLN A 61 6.99 0.80 -3.22
N ILE A 62 6.41 0.60 -2.05
CA ILE A 62 5.06 0.04 -1.92
C ILE A 62 4.17 1.08 -1.25
N LEU A 63 3.15 1.52 -1.97
CA LEU A 63 2.12 2.44 -1.49
C LEU A 63 0.88 1.62 -1.15
N SER A 64 0.31 1.82 0.03
CA SER A 64 -0.74 0.94 0.54
C SER A 64 -2.03 1.69 0.89
N PRO A 65 -3.04 1.62 0.02
CA PRO A 65 -4.37 2.18 0.28
C PRO A 65 -5.25 1.22 1.07
N GLY A 66 -6.44 1.70 1.45
CA GLY A 66 -7.43 0.87 2.14
C GLY A 66 -7.37 0.96 3.66
N VAL A 67 -6.56 1.90 4.18
CA VAL A 67 -6.46 2.14 5.62
C VAL A 67 -7.74 2.81 6.12
N GLY A 68 -8.28 2.30 7.22
CA GLY A 68 -9.45 2.88 7.88
C GLY A 68 -10.77 2.50 7.23
N ALA A 69 -11.18 3.23 6.20
CA ALA A 69 -12.50 3.09 5.58
C ALA A 69 -12.81 1.68 5.04
N GLN A 70 -11.78 0.93 4.64
CA GLN A 70 -11.92 -0.44 4.14
C GLN A 70 -11.42 -1.49 5.14
N GLY A 71 -11.15 -1.09 6.40
CA GLY A 71 -10.73 -2.00 7.45
C GLY A 71 -9.24 -2.29 7.54
N GLY A 72 -8.44 -1.70 6.66
CA GLY A 72 -6.99 -1.88 6.72
C GLY A 72 -6.37 -1.07 7.86
N LYS A 73 -5.30 -1.58 8.47
CA LYS A 73 -4.57 -0.92 9.55
C LYS A 73 -3.20 -0.48 9.07
N ALA A 74 -2.89 0.79 9.27
CA ALA A 74 -1.63 1.39 8.84
C ALA A 74 -0.41 0.66 9.42
N VAL A 75 -0.46 0.36 10.71
CA VAL A 75 0.64 -0.32 11.42
C VAL A 75 0.96 -1.68 10.80
N GLU A 76 -0.08 -2.47 10.52
CA GLU A 76 0.09 -3.80 9.95
C GLU A 76 0.67 -3.73 8.53
N ALA A 77 0.22 -2.74 7.74
CA ALA A 77 0.74 -2.55 6.39
C ALA A 77 2.24 -2.18 6.39
N ILE A 78 2.65 -1.28 7.27
CA ILE A 78 4.06 -0.89 7.40
C ILE A 78 4.92 -2.08 7.85
N ARG A 79 4.46 -2.82 8.85
CA ARG A 79 5.18 -4.01 9.32
C ARG A 79 5.30 -5.08 8.24
N ALA A 80 4.33 -5.17 7.36
CA ALA A 80 4.35 -6.12 6.24
C ALA A 80 5.31 -5.70 5.12
N GLY A 81 5.72 -4.43 5.08
CA GLY A 81 6.69 -3.95 4.11
C GLY A 81 6.25 -2.75 3.27
N ALA A 82 5.11 -2.14 3.56
CA ALA A 82 4.70 -0.92 2.87
C ALA A 82 5.59 0.25 3.27
N ASP A 83 5.95 1.09 2.31
CA ASP A 83 6.74 2.30 2.55
C ASP A 83 5.86 3.50 2.86
N PHE A 84 4.71 3.58 2.22
CA PHE A 84 3.77 4.69 2.37
C PHE A 84 2.35 4.19 2.51
N ILE A 85 1.57 4.93 3.30
CA ILE A 85 0.15 4.67 3.50
C ILE A 85 -0.65 5.73 2.76
N ILE A 86 -1.65 5.30 2.00
CA ILE A 86 -2.57 6.21 1.33
C ILE A 86 -3.86 6.22 2.16
N VAL A 87 -4.19 7.38 2.71
CA VAL A 87 -5.34 7.55 3.59
C VAL A 87 -6.23 8.66 3.06
N GLY A 88 -7.51 8.37 2.96
CA GLY A 88 -8.51 9.33 2.47
C GLY A 88 -9.56 9.61 3.52
N ARG A 89 -10.69 8.91 3.44
CA ARG A 89 -11.87 9.19 4.26
C ARG A 89 -11.62 9.25 5.76
N SER A 90 -10.76 8.41 6.29
CA SER A 90 -10.47 8.42 7.74
C SER A 90 -9.74 9.68 8.19
N ILE A 91 -9.16 10.45 7.26
CA ILE A 91 -8.54 11.74 7.59
C ILE A 91 -9.56 12.85 7.51
N TYR A 92 -10.30 12.98 6.42
CA TYR A 92 -11.19 14.13 6.21
C TYR A 92 -12.58 14.00 6.84
N GLU A 93 -12.99 12.83 7.27
CA GLU A 93 -14.23 12.67 8.04
C GLU A 93 -13.99 13.11 9.49
N GLY A 94 -14.58 14.23 9.89
CA GLY A 94 -14.37 14.84 11.19
C GLY A 94 -13.25 15.87 11.20
N ASP A 95 -12.41 15.86 12.23
CA ASP A 95 -11.27 16.77 12.36
C ASP A 95 -10.04 16.20 11.63
N ALA A 96 -9.80 16.72 10.44
CA ALA A 96 -8.72 16.24 9.58
C ALA A 96 -7.34 16.38 10.23
N VAL A 97 -7.07 17.48 10.92
CA VAL A 97 -5.77 17.71 11.57
C VAL A 97 -5.55 16.71 12.69
N LYS A 98 -6.54 16.51 13.53
CA LYS A 98 -6.49 15.56 14.64
C LYS A 98 -6.29 14.14 14.14
N ASN A 99 -7.03 13.74 13.11
CA ASN A 99 -6.95 12.41 12.52
C ASN A 99 -5.57 12.14 11.92
N ALA A 100 -5.02 13.11 11.19
CA ALA A 100 -3.68 12.99 10.60
C ALA A 100 -2.59 12.87 11.66
N LYS A 101 -2.68 13.66 12.73
CA LYS A 101 -1.73 13.58 13.85
C LYS A 101 -1.77 12.25 14.56
N ALA A 102 -2.98 11.73 14.82
CA ALA A 102 -3.15 10.45 15.48
C ALA A 102 -2.53 9.32 14.66
N LEU A 103 -2.77 9.31 13.35
CA LEU A 103 -2.21 8.31 12.46
C LEU A 103 -0.68 8.42 12.40
N ALA A 104 -0.14 9.62 12.30
CA ALA A 104 1.31 9.84 12.28
C ALA A 104 1.98 9.32 13.54
N GLU A 105 1.36 9.52 14.70
CA GLU A 105 1.88 9.02 15.98
C GLU A 105 1.90 7.50 16.01
N GLN A 106 0.85 6.84 15.53
CA GLN A 106 0.81 5.38 15.44
C GLN A 106 1.96 4.85 14.58
N LEU A 107 2.20 5.49 13.44
CA LEU A 107 3.28 5.08 12.54
C LEU A 107 4.66 5.29 13.16
N ARG A 108 4.87 6.37 13.90
CA ARG A 108 6.14 6.60 14.60
C ARG A 108 6.43 5.53 15.63
N GLU A 109 5.43 5.05 16.36
CA GLU A 109 5.58 3.97 17.33
C GLU A 109 6.10 2.69 16.67
N VAL A 110 5.65 2.41 15.45
CA VAL A 110 6.08 1.21 14.70
C VAL A 110 7.51 1.34 14.20
N LEU A 111 7.95 2.58 13.89
CA LEU A 111 9.27 2.84 13.30
C LEU A 111 10.38 3.02 14.33
N LYS A 112 10.05 2.96 15.60
CA LYS A 112 11.07 3.05 16.67
C LYS A 112 11.92 1.78 16.76
#